data_0609c83546c6c6a41915b047fa2c0106
#
_entry.id   0609c83546c6c6a41915b047fa2c0106
#
_cell.length_a   1.000
_cell.length_b   1.000
_cell.length_c   1.000
_cell.angle_alpha   90.00
_cell.angle_beta   90.00
_cell.angle_gamma   90.00
#
_symmetry.space_group_name_H-M   'P 1'
#
loop_
_entity.id
_entity.type
_entity.pdbx_description
1 polymer ?
#
loop_
_entity_poly.entity_id
_entity_poly.type
_entity_poly.pdbx_seq_one_letter_code
_entity_poly.pdbx_strand_id
1 'polypeptide(L)'
;MSKQYKFIQYLIYLTLCSIPIYSFADIQVYGPGGPAPAMKEAAKQFTNKTGIAVDVTSGPTSQWSEKAKLDADVIYSGSEAMMSDFENTFSEQIIKDSVEPLYLRPAAILVRKGNPKNIKGFKDLAKSNIKVLVTHGAGQVGMWEDIAGRTGNIQLTKSFRKNIVTYAANTGIAKKNWEENSSYDAWLVFNIWGISNPDIGQIIPIEKELVVYRDTGVALTKHSLKDAEAKRFVEFLSSQQGNTIFKKYGWTK
;
A
#
# COMPACT_ATOMS: atom_id res chain seq x y z
N MET A 1 -73.81 4.33 52.62
CA MET A 1 -73.45 5.07 51.39
C MET A 1 -71.99 4.76 51.09
N SER A 2 -71.67 3.80 50.20
CA SER A 2 -70.32 3.39 49.84
C SER A 2 -70.02 3.89 48.42
N LYS A 3 -69.03 4.80 48.26
CA LYS A 3 -68.50 5.24 46.96
C LYS A 3 -67.42 4.23 46.49
N GLN A 4 -67.75 3.46 45.43
CA GLN A 4 -66.73 2.68 44.70
C GLN A 4 -65.89 3.57 43.83
N TYR A 5 -64.55 3.55 44.02
CA TYR A 5 -63.60 4.11 43.10
C TYR A 5 -63.18 3.07 42.06
N LYS A 6 -63.51 3.33 40.81
CA LYS A 6 -63.03 2.52 39.68
C LYS A 6 -61.60 2.99 39.35
N PHE A 7 -60.62 2.08 39.58
CA PHE A 7 -59.24 2.25 39.09
C PHE A 7 -59.22 1.82 37.61
N ILE A 8 -58.94 2.76 36.73
CA ILE A 8 -58.65 2.49 35.32
C ILE A 8 -57.15 2.28 35.22
N GLN A 9 -56.71 1.04 35.02
CA GLN A 9 -55.32 0.70 34.69
C GLN A 9 -55.08 0.96 33.19
N TYR A 10 -54.29 1.97 32.86
CA TYR A 10 -53.74 2.17 31.53
C TYR A 10 -52.51 1.26 31.36
N LEU A 11 -52.67 0.19 30.58
CA LEU A 11 -51.58 -0.69 30.17
C LEU A 11 -50.84 -0.02 29.00
N ILE A 12 -49.70 0.62 29.27
CA ILE A 12 -48.85 1.16 28.22
C ILE A 12 -48.02 0.01 27.66
N TYR A 13 -48.37 -0.46 26.46
CA TYR A 13 -47.53 -1.36 25.67
C TYR A 13 -46.35 -0.56 25.09
N LEU A 14 -45.18 -0.65 25.73
CA LEU A 14 -43.91 -0.23 25.13
C LEU A 14 -43.54 -1.27 24.07
N THR A 15 -43.87 -1.01 22.81
CA THR A 15 -43.33 -1.74 21.67
C THR A 15 -41.86 -1.35 21.54
N LEU A 16 -40.95 -2.19 22.08
CA LEU A 16 -39.54 -2.12 21.74
C LEU A 16 -39.41 -2.49 20.24
N CYS A 17 -39.29 -1.47 19.38
CA CYS A 17 -38.78 -1.69 18.04
C CYS A 17 -37.32 -2.14 18.17
N SER A 18 -37.10 -3.45 18.13
CA SER A 18 -35.77 -4.00 17.92
C SER A 18 -35.32 -3.60 16.51
N ILE A 19 -34.53 -2.52 16.41
CA ILE A 19 -33.80 -2.19 15.19
C ILE A 19 -32.79 -3.34 15.01
N PRO A 20 -32.86 -4.11 13.91
CA PRO A 20 -31.84 -5.11 13.66
C PRO A 20 -30.50 -4.39 13.55
N ILE A 21 -29.62 -4.61 14.51
CA ILE A 21 -28.22 -4.24 14.41
C ILE A 21 -27.65 -5.18 13.34
N TYR A 22 -27.62 -4.74 12.10
CA TYR A 22 -26.85 -5.41 11.07
C TYR A 22 -25.38 -5.28 11.49
N SER A 23 -24.82 -6.32 12.07
CA SER A 23 -23.40 -6.49 12.19
C SER A 23 -22.88 -6.68 10.78
N PHE A 24 -22.44 -5.61 10.13
CA PHE A 24 -21.67 -5.74 8.91
C PHE A 24 -20.35 -6.41 9.30
N ALA A 25 -20.02 -7.49 8.63
CA ALA A 25 -18.73 -8.13 8.81
C ALA A 25 -17.63 -7.12 8.42
N ASP A 26 -16.62 -6.99 9.29
CA ASP A 26 -15.46 -6.14 9.00
C ASP A 26 -14.65 -6.74 7.86
N ILE A 27 -14.41 -5.98 6.81
CA ILE A 27 -13.58 -6.43 5.68
C ILE A 27 -12.12 -6.46 6.13
N GLN A 28 -11.49 -7.64 6.06
CA GLN A 28 -10.09 -7.84 6.42
C GLN A 28 -9.19 -7.71 5.19
N VAL A 29 -8.31 -6.71 5.20
CA VAL A 29 -7.44 -6.35 4.07
C VAL A 29 -5.98 -6.48 4.47
N TYR A 30 -5.20 -7.24 3.71
CA TYR A 30 -3.78 -7.49 4.00
C TYR A 30 -2.87 -7.12 2.84
N GLY A 31 -1.67 -6.59 3.15
CA GLY A 31 -0.69 -6.32 2.11
C GLY A 31 0.58 -5.58 2.57
N PRO A 32 1.44 -5.17 1.63
CA PRO A 32 2.71 -4.51 1.94
C PRO A 32 2.54 -3.06 2.40
N GLY A 33 3.57 -2.54 3.08
CA GLY A 33 3.57 -1.19 3.64
C GLY A 33 3.56 -0.05 2.61
N GLY A 34 4.00 -0.27 1.37
CA GLY A 34 4.09 0.79 0.36
C GLY A 34 2.73 1.40 -0.01
N PRO A 35 1.74 0.63 -0.46
CA PRO A 35 0.39 1.12 -0.75
C PRO A 35 -0.43 1.46 0.50
N ALA A 36 -0.02 1.03 1.69
CA ALA A 36 -0.81 1.12 2.91
C ALA A 36 -1.37 2.51 3.24
N PRO A 37 -0.65 3.63 3.07
CA PRO A 37 -1.23 4.96 3.35
C PRO A 37 -2.47 5.26 2.50
N ALA A 38 -2.41 4.97 1.19
CA ALA A 38 -3.56 5.15 0.28
C ALA A 38 -4.68 4.15 0.59
N MET A 39 -4.34 2.88 0.87
CA MET A 39 -5.30 1.83 1.19
C MET A 39 -6.07 2.15 2.48
N LYS A 40 -5.39 2.59 3.53
CA LYS A 40 -6.01 2.99 4.81
C LYS A 40 -6.91 4.21 4.67
N GLU A 41 -6.52 5.19 3.85
CA GLU A 41 -7.39 6.34 3.56
C GLU A 41 -8.63 5.91 2.77
N ALA A 42 -8.46 5.01 1.79
CA ALA A 42 -9.58 4.45 1.04
C ALA A 42 -10.53 3.65 1.95
N ALA A 43 -10.00 2.81 2.82
CA ALA A 43 -10.76 2.07 3.83
C ALA A 43 -11.59 3.02 4.71
N LYS A 44 -10.96 4.06 5.26
CA LYS A 44 -11.63 5.07 6.07
C LYS A 44 -12.78 5.76 5.31
N GLN A 45 -12.55 6.17 4.05
CA GLN A 45 -13.58 6.85 3.26
C GLN A 45 -14.71 5.89 2.86
N PHE A 46 -14.40 4.63 2.56
CA PHE A 46 -15.40 3.60 2.31
C PHE A 46 -16.29 3.37 3.55
N THR A 47 -15.67 3.19 4.72
CA THR A 47 -16.39 3.04 6.00
C THR A 47 -17.29 4.24 6.30
N ASN A 48 -16.78 5.46 6.12
CA ASN A 48 -17.57 6.68 6.34
C ASN A 48 -18.79 6.77 5.39
N LYS A 49 -18.68 6.23 4.18
CA LYS A 49 -19.74 6.28 3.16
C LYS A 49 -20.78 5.17 3.34
N THR A 50 -20.36 3.99 3.78
CA THR A 50 -21.20 2.77 3.76
C THR A 50 -21.59 2.29 5.14
N GLY A 51 -20.88 2.68 6.19
CA GLY A 51 -20.99 2.12 7.54
C GLY A 51 -20.27 0.79 7.72
N ILE A 52 -19.68 0.23 6.63
CA ILE A 52 -18.99 -1.07 6.68
C ILE A 52 -17.53 -0.82 7.10
N ALA A 53 -17.10 -1.46 8.17
CA ALA A 53 -15.75 -1.35 8.65
C ALA A 53 -14.76 -2.10 7.73
N VAL A 54 -13.58 -1.52 7.54
CA VAL A 54 -12.48 -2.11 6.77
C VAL A 54 -11.21 -2.02 7.59
N ASP A 55 -10.65 -3.16 7.98
CA ASP A 55 -9.39 -3.24 8.72
C ASP A 55 -8.22 -3.54 7.75
N VAL A 56 -7.22 -2.67 7.74
CA VAL A 56 -6.06 -2.77 6.85
C VAL A 56 -4.81 -3.11 7.65
N THR A 57 -4.42 -4.37 7.64
CA THR A 57 -3.15 -4.87 8.15
C THR A 57 -2.05 -4.76 7.09
N SER A 58 -0.92 -4.13 7.42
CA SER A 58 0.14 -3.86 6.45
C SER A 58 1.53 -4.05 7.03
N GLY A 59 2.46 -4.53 6.21
CA GLY A 59 3.86 -4.74 6.60
C GLY A 59 4.56 -5.81 5.77
N PRO A 60 5.70 -6.34 6.27
CA PRO A 60 6.32 -7.53 5.70
C PRO A 60 5.37 -8.72 5.69
N THR A 61 5.32 -9.47 4.60
CA THR A 61 4.39 -10.61 4.41
C THR A 61 4.45 -11.62 5.56
N SER A 62 5.65 -11.88 6.08
CA SER A 62 5.86 -12.82 7.19
C SER A 62 5.17 -12.42 8.50
N GLN A 63 4.75 -11.15 8.65
CA GLN A 63 4.08 -10.68 9.86
C GLN A 63 2.56 -10.90 9.84
N TRP A 64 1.97 -11.10 8.68
CA TRP A 64 0.51 -11.18 8.54
C TRP A 64 0.02 -12.40 7.73
N SER A 65 0.90 -13.10 7.00
CA SER A 65 0.49 -14.18 6.09
C SER A 65 -0.32 -15.28 6.74
N GLU A 66 0.04 -15.73 7.96
CA GLU A 66 -0.68 -16.83 8.63
C GLU A 66 -2.10 -16.38 9.04
N LYS A 67 -2.25 -15.15 9.51
CA LYS A 67 -3.58 -14.61 9.83
C LYS A 67 -4.40 -14.42 8.55
N ALA A 68 -3.80 -13.90 7.48
CA ALA A 68 -4.47 -13.70 6.21
C ALA A 68 -5.01 -15.00 5.58
N LYS A 69 -4.33 -16.14 5.78
CA LYS A 69 -4.85 -17.44 5.34
C LYS A 69 -6.18 -17.81 5.97
N LEU A 70 -6.46 -17.27 7.16
CA LEU A 70 -7.65 -17.62 7.95
C LEU A 70 -8.82 -16.67 7.66
N ASP A 71 -8.56 -15.38 7.52
CA ASP A 71 -9.61 -14.35 7.58
C ASP A 71 -9.49 -13.23 6.52
N ALA A 72 -8.52 -13.27 5.60
CA ALA A 72 -8.44 -12.24 4.58
C ALA A 72 -9.63 -12.27 3.63
N ASP A 73 -10.25 -11.10 3.41
CA ASP A 73 -11.23 -10.88 2.35
C ASP A 73 -10.55 -10.33 1.10
N VAL A 74 -9.56 -9.44 1.30
CA VAL A 74 -8.79 -8.79 0.23
C VAL A 74 -7.30 -8.87 0.55
N ILE A 75 -6.51 -9.26 -0.45
CA ILE A 75 -5.05 -9.16 -0.41
C ILE A 75 -4.61 -8.17 -1.47
N TYR A 76 -3.76 -7.19 -1.11
CA TYR A 76 -3.18 -6.24 -2.07
C TYR A 76 -1.68 -6.40 -2.18
N SER A 77 -1.15 -6.13 -3.36
CA SER A 77 0.28 -6.25 -3.67
C SER A 77 0.97 -4.90 -3.80
N GLY A 78 2.28 -4.93 -4.00
CA GLY A 78 3.09 -3.76 -4.33
C GLY A 78 3.82 -3.92 -5.67
N SER A 79 3.51 -4.95 -6.43
CA SER A 79 3.93 -5.19 -7.82
C SER A 79 3.30 -6.47 -8.34
N GLU A 80 3.27 -6.67 -9.66
CA GLU A 80 2.84 -7.93 -10.28
C GLU A 80 3.68 -9.13 -9.83
N ALA A 81 5.01 -8.95 -9.71
CA ALA A 81 5.86 -10.03 -9.19
C ALA A 81 5.44 -10.44 -7.77
N MET A 82 5.11 -9.47 -6.91
CA MET A 82 4.61 -9.76 -5.56
C MET A 82 3.21 -10.41 -5.60
N MET A 83 2.33 -10.01 -6.52
CA MET A 83 1.02 -10.63 -6.67
C MET A 83 1.16 -12.10 -7.10
N SER A 84 2.07 -12.39 -8.03
CA SER A 84 2.38 -13.78 -8.43
C SER A 84 2.92 -14.63 -7.27
N ASP A 85 3.76 -14.03 -6.40
CA ASP A 85 4.21 -14.71 -5.18
C ASP A 85 3.03 -14.97 -4.22
N PHE A 86 2.08 -14.03 -4.14
CA PHE A 86 0.87 -14.20 -3.32
C PHE A 86 -0.07 -15.25 -3.90
N GLU A 87 -0.26 -15.34 -5.21
CA GLU A 87 -1.03 -16.40 -5.84
C GLU A 87 -0.48 -17.80 -5.51
N ASN A 88 0.84 -17.93 -5.36
CA ASN A 88 1.48 -19.17 -4.92
C ASN A 88 1.32 -19.39 -3.40
N THR A 89 1.58 -18.36 -2.58
CA THR A 89 1.55 -18.44 -1.11
C THR A 89 0.13 -18.67 -0.58
N PHE A 90 -0.86 -18.08 -1.23
CA PHE A 90 -2.27 -18.10 -0.88
C PHE A 90 -3.12 -18.83 -1.95
N SER A 91 -2.56 -19.86 -2.58
CA SER A 91 -3.20 -20.59 -3.68
C SER A 91 -4.56 -21.18 -3.33
N GLU A 92 -4.75 -21.53 -2.05
CA GLU A 92 -6.02 -22.06 -1.53
C GLU A 92 -7.01 -20.94 -1.19
N GLN A 93 -6.57 -19.70 -1.02
CA GLN A 93 -7.38 -18.55 -0.60
C GLN A 93 -7.74 -17.62 -1.76
N ILE A 94 -6.77 -17.21 -2.57
CA ILE A 94 -6.97 -16.24 -3.65
C ILE A 94 -7.90 -16.79 -4.74
N ILE A 95 -8.85 -15.96 -5.17
CA ILE A 95 -9.68 -16.17 -6.36
C ILE A 95 -8.91 -15.58 -7.54
N LYS A 96 -8.26 -16.41 -8.35
CA LYS A 96 -7.35 -15.98 -9.43
C LYS A 96 -8.00 -15.00 -10.41
N ASP A 97 -9.24 -15.23 -10.79
CA ASP A 97 -9.98 -14.37 -11.73
C ASP A 97 -10.35 -12.99 -11.13
N SER A 98 -10.08 -12.77 -9.84
CA SER A 98 -10.30 -11.49 -9.17
C SER A 98 -9.04 -10.63 -9.06
N VAL A 99 -7.90 -11.11 -9.54
CA VAL A 99 -6.65 -10.35 -9.52
C VAL A 99 -6.78 -9.17 -10.48
N GLU A 100 -6.62 -7.96 -9.95
CA GLU A 100 -6.78 -6.72 -10.73
C GLU A 100 -5.67 -5.72 -10.36
N PRO A 101 -4.83 -5.25 -11.31
CA PRO A 101 -3.95 -4.11 -11.11
C PRO A 101 -4.75 -2.81 -10.97
N LEU A 102 -4.45 -2.00 -9.98
CA LEU A 102 -5.21 -0.78 -9.68
C LEU A 102 -4.52 0.51 -10.14
N TYR A 103 -3.29 0.72 -9.71
CA TYR A 103 -2.55 1.96 -9.87
C TYR A 103 -1.06 1.71 -10.05
N LEU A 104 -0.40 2.60 -10.80
CA LEU A 104 1.05 2.61 -11.01
C LEU A 104 1.74 3.64 -10.13
N ARG A 105 3.00 3.39 -9.79
CA ARG A 105 3.88 4.36 -9.16
C ARG A 105 5.24 4.37 -9.84
N PRO A 106 5.84 5.56 -10.07
CA PRO A 106 7.19 5.66 -10.63
C PRO A 106 8.25 5.38 -9.58
N ALA A 107 9.35 4.75 -9.99
CA ALA A 107 10.60 4.82 -9.27
C ALA A 107 11.10 6.27 -9.21
N ALA A 108 11.75 6.62 -8.11
CA ALA A 108 12.26 7.95 -7.84
C ALA A 108 13.52 7.88 -6.97
N ILE A 109 14.14 9.00 -6.73
CA ILE A 109 15.31 9.13 -5.86
C ILE A 109 14.92 10.00 -4.68
N LEU A 110 15.02 9.48 -3.46
CA LEU A 110 14.93 10.30 -2.26
C LEU A 110 16.36 10.82 -1.95
N VAL A 111 16.49 12.12 -1.83
CA VAL A 111 17.75 12.80 -1.44
C VAL A 111 17.57 13.55 -0.13
N ARG A 112 18.67 13.91 0.53
CA ARG A 112 18.62 14.75 1.72
C ARG A 112 17.99 16.11 1.40
N LYS A 113 17.32 16.73 2.38
CA LYS A 113 16.74 18.07 2.21
C LYS A 113 17.79 19.06 1.69
N GLY A 114 17.40 19.85 0.70
CA GLY A 114 18.28 20.78 0.03
C GLY A 114 19.21 20.14 -1.02
N ASN A 115 19.14 18.83 -1.22
CA ASN A 115 19.90 18.09 -2.26
C ASN A 115 21.38 18.47 -2.34
N PRO A 116 22.17 18.27 -1.27
CA PRO A 116 23.55 18.78 -1.17
C PRO A 116 24.50 18.21 -2.23
N LYS A 117 24.15 17.08 -2.85
CA LYS A 117 24.90 16.46 -3.96
C LYS A 117 24.42 16.89 -5.35
N ASN A 118 23.42 17.78 -5.42
CA ASN A 118 22.86 18.27 -6.67
C ASN A 118 22.47 17.13 -7.65
N ILE A 119 21.84 16.09 -7.12
CA ILE A 119 21.35 14.93 -7.89
C ILE A 119 20.11 15.37 -8.66
N LYS A 120 20.11 15.19 -10.00
CA LYS A 120 19.02 15.60 -10.89
C LYS A 120 18.29 14.42 -11.54
N GLY A 121 18.86 13.21 -11.46
CA GLY A 121 18.31 12.00 -12.05
C GLY A 121 19.16 10.78 -11.74
N PHE A 122 18.80 9.64 -12.35
CA PHE A 122 19.46 8.35 -12.09
C PHE A 122 20.93 8.35 -12.52
N LYS A 123 21.25 9.00 -13.64
CA LYS A 123 22.63 9.05 -14.15
C LYS A 123 23.59 9.70 -13.16
N ASP A 124 23.11 10.63 -12.35
CA ASP A 124 23.94 11.28 -11.32
C ASP A 124 24.33 10.32 -10.19
N LEU A 125 23.53 9.27 -9.95
CA LEU A 125 23.84 8.24 -8.95
C LEU A 125 25.06 7.39 -9.30
N ALA A 126 25.49 7.41 -10.56
CA ALA A 126 26.70 6.74 -11.04
C ALA A 126 27.97 7.59 -10.91
N LYS A 127 27.86 8.87 -10.51
CA LYS A 127 29.02 9.74 -10.27
C LYS A 127 29.82 9.27 -9.06
N SER A 128 31.14 9.61 -9.06
CA SER A 128 32.00 9.30 -7.92
C SER A 128 31.51 9.96 -6.62
N ASN A 129 31.75 9.29 -5.50
CA ASN A 129 31.43 9.79 -4.16
C ASN A 129 29.92 9.99 -3.87
N ILE A 130 29.04 9.27 -4.56
CA ILE A 130 27.62 9.17 -4.20
C ILE A 130 27.39 7.85 -3.46
N LYS A 131 26.80 7.91 -2.28
CA LYS A 131 26.43 6.74 -1.46
C LYS A 131 24.95 6.44 -1.61
N VAL A 132 24.63 5.33 -2.24
CA VAL A 132 23.25 4.96 -2.58
C VAL A 132 22.77 3.83 -1.68
N LEU A 133 21.60 4.04 -1.09
CA LEU A 133 20.78 3.00 -0.46
C LEU A 133 19.81 2.44 -1.50
N VAL A 134 19.71 1.12 -1.59
CA VAL A 134 18.67 0.44 -2.40
C VAL A 134 17.90 -0.55 -1.53
N THR A 135 16.68 -0.85 -1.94
CA THR A 135 15.88 -1.92 -1.35
C THR A 135 15.98 -3.15 -2.24
N HIS A 136 16.31 -4.31 -1.66
CA HIS A 136 16.39 -5.59 -2.37
C HIS A 136 15.37 -6.57 -1.78
N GLY A 137 14.09 -6.25 -1.93
CA GLY A 137 13.00 -7.08 -1.42
C GLY A 137 11.63 -6.52 -1.77
N ALA A 138 10.62 -7.34 -1.57
CA ALA A 138 9.23 -7.02 -1.91
C ALA A 138 9.11 -6.51 -3.37
N GLY A 139 8.25 -5.55 -3.63
CA GLY A 139 8.03 -4.99 -4.97
C GLY A 139 9.18 -4.14 -5.55
N GLN A 140 10.40 -4.21 -4.99
CA GLN A 140 11.58 -3.46 -5.46
C GLN A 140 12.73 -4.37 -5.94
N VAL A 141 12.53 -5.69 -5.96
CA VAL A 141 13.49 -6.63 -6.56
C VAL A 141 13.71 -6.26 -8.03
N GLY A 142 14.97 -6.20 -8.47
CA GLY A 142 15.35 -5.87 -9.84
C GLY A 142 15.19 -4.40 -10.26
N MET A 143 14.60 -3.53 -9.43
CA MET A 143 14.26 -2.16 -9.83
C MET A 143 15.49 -1.35 -10.31
N TRP A 144 16.60 -1.39 -9.60
CA TRP A 144 17.79 -0.62 -9.99
C TRP A 144 18.46 -1.19 -11.24
N GLU A 145 18.42 -2.51 -11.42
CA GLU A 145 18.93 -3.20 -12.60
C GLU A 145 18.11 -2.86 -13.84
N ASP A 146 16.78 -2.84 -13.70
CA ASP A 146 15.86 -2.43 -14.78
C ASP A 146 16.15 -1.00 -15.24
N ILE A 147 16.34 -0.07 -14.29
CA ILE A 147 16.63 1.33 -14.60
C ILE A 147 18.02 1.47 -15.25
N ALA A 148 19.03 0.82 -14.67
CA ALA A 148 20.39 0.83 -15.20
C ALA A 148 20.47 0.18 -16.61
N GLY A 149 19.76 -0.94 -16.79
CA GLY A 149 19.69 -1.66 -18.06
C GLY A 149 19.09 -0.84 -19.19
N ARG A 150 18.09 0.00 -18.91
CA ARG A 150 17.50 0.92 -19.90
C ARG A 150 18.49 1.95 -20.47
N THR A 151 19.59 2.23 -19.76
CA THR A 151 20.64 3.12 -20.29
C THR A 151 21.42 2.48 -21.45
N GLY A 152 21.40 1.15 -21.59
CA GLY A 152 22.25 0.42 -22.53
C GLY A 152 23.76 0.59 -22.28
N ASN A 153 24.15 1.11 -21.10
CA ASN A 153 25.53 1.49 -20.78
C ASN A 153 26.10 0.68 -19.61
N ILE A 154 26.90 -0.33 -19.93
CA ILE A 154 27.52 -1.20 -18.92
C ILE A 154 28.47 -0.45 -17.97
N GLN A 155 29.13 0.62 -18.40
CA GLN A 155 30.02 1.38 -17.53
C GLN A 155 29.22 2.18 -16.49
N LEU A 156 28.07 2.75 -16.88
CA LEU A 156 27.15 3.39 -15.95
C LEU A 156 26.63 2.37 -14.92
N THR A 157 26.21 1.18 -15.36
CA THR A 157 25.76 0.11 -14.48
C THR A 157 26.84 -0.30 -13.47
N LYS A 158 28.09 -0.47 -13.92
CA LYS A 158 29.24 -0.74 -13.03
C LYS A 158 29.47 0.36 -12.00
N SER A 159 29.44 1.62 -12.45
CA SER A 159 29.65 2.80 -11.59
C SER A 159 28.52 2.93 -10.56
N PHE A 160 27.26 2.77 -11.00
CA PHE A 160 26.12 2.79 -10.08
C PHE A 160 26.21 1.65 -9.05
N ARG A 161 26.48 0.41 -9.48
CA ARG A 161 26.64 -0.74 -8.57
C ARG A 161 27.70 -0.47 -7.50
N LYS A 162 28.84 0.16 -7.88
CA LYS A 162 29.92 0.51 -6.95
C LYS A 162 29.46 1.52 -5.88
N ASN A 163 28.52 2.37 -6.21
CA ASN A 163 27.98 3.40 -5.33
C ASN A 163 26.89 2.88 -4.38
N ILE A 164 26.34 1.67 -4.61
CA ILE A 164 25.40 1.07 -3.68
C ILE A 164 26.17 0.60 -2.44
N VAL A 165 25.94 1.28 -1.33
CA VAL A 165 26.59 0.98 -0.04
C VAL A 165 25.73 0.14 0.88
N THR A 166 24.43 0.03 0.59
CA THR A 166 23.50 -0.79 1.39
C THR A 166 22.38 -1.35 0.54
N TYR A 167 22.11 -2.64 0.70
CA TYR A 167 20.95 -3.37 0.19
C TYR A 167 20.04 -3.70 1.37
N ALA A 168 18.96 -2.95 1.55
CA ALA A 168 18.00 -3.18 2.61
C ALA A 168 17.01 -4.30 2.22
N ALA A 169 16.70 -5.21 3.13
CA ALA A 169 15.82 -6.35 2.87
C ALA A 169 14.36 -5.96 2.55
N ASN A 170 13.91 -4.82 3.04
CA ASN A 170 12.59 -4.25 2.73
C ASN A 170 12.60 -2.74 2.92
N THR A 171 11.54 -2.07 2.48
CA THR A 171 11.46 -0.61 2.51
C THR A 171 11.36 -0.02 3.92
N GLY A 172 10.78 -0.76 4.88
CA GLY A 172 10.75 -0.33 6.28
C GLY A 172 12.16 -0.28 6.88
N ILE A 173 12.99 -1.31 6.62
CA ILE A 173 14.40 -1.33 7.02
C ILE A 173 15.18 -0.23 6.27
N ALA A 174 14.93 -0.04 4.98
CA ALA A 174 15.57 1.03 4.22
C ALA A 174 15.25 2.42 4.80
N LYS A 175 13.98 2.67 5.17
CA LYS A 175 13.57 3.91 5.84
C LYS A 175 14.29 4.12 7.15
N LYS A 176 14.35 3.09 8.00
CA LYS A 176 15.09 3.14 9.27
C LYS A 176 16.57 3.46 9.04
N ASN A 177 17.23 2.74 8.13
CA ASN A 177 18.63 3.00 7.78
C ASN A 177 18.84 4.43 7.27
N TRP A 178 17.93 4.94 6.43
CA TRP A 178 17.96 6.31 5.94
C TRP A 178 17.86 7.34 7.07
N GLU A 179 16.97 7.14 8.03
CA GLU A 179 16.78 8.06 9.16
C GLU A 179 17.96 8.04 10.15
N GLU A 180 18.51 6.86 10.43
CA GLU A 180 19.56 6.67 11.42
C GLU A 180 20.99 6.98 10.89
N ASN A 181 21.20 6.94 9.57
CA ASN A 181 22.53 7.12 8.97
C ASN A 181 22.53 8.25 7.94
N SER A 182 23.02 9.41 8.36
CA SER A 182 23.12 10.62 7.51
C SER A 182 24.14 10.50 6.37
N SER A 183 24.96 9.43 6.32
CA SER A 183 25.98 9.26 5.28
C SER A 183 25.44 8.88 3.90
N TYR A 184 24.19 8.41 3.81
CA TYR A 184 23.55 8.17 2.52
C TYR A 184 23.24 9.48 1.81
N ASP A 185 23.60 9.59 0.54
CA ASP A 185 23.33 10.75 -0.30
C ASP A 185 22.01 10.59 -1.05
N ALA A 186 21.67 9.34 -1.42
CA ALA A 186 20.46 9.00 -2.17
C ALA A 186 19.89 7.65 -1.73
N TRP A 187 18.59 7.55 -1.79
CA TRP A 187 17.85 6.30 -1.67
C TRP A 187 16.99 6.10 -2.91
N LEU A 188 17.31 5.07 -3.71
CA LEU A 188 16.51 4.69 -4.86
C LEU A 188 15.29 3.93 -4.37
N VAL A 189 14.10 4.50 -4.59
CA VAL A 189 12.84 4.03 -4.00
C VAL A 189 11.66 4.45 -4.89
N PHE A 190 10.45 4.01 -4.63
CA PHE A 190 9.27 4.58 -5.27
C PHE A 190 8.87 5.94 -4.68
N ASN A 191 8.37 6.86 -5.51
CA ASN A 191 7.97 8.22 -5.15
C ASN A 191 7.03 8.30 -3.93
N ILE A 192 6.13 7.34 -3.79
CA ILE A 192 5.14 7.25 -2.70
C ILE A 192 5.77 7.30 -1.31
N TRP A 193 7.01 6.82 -1.16
CA TRP A 193 7.70 6.83 0.13
C TRP A 193 8.10 8.23 0.57
N GLY A 194 8.59 9.06 -0.35
CA GLY A 194 8.88 10.46 -0.03
C GLY A 194 7.62 11.31 0.11
N ILE A 195 6.58 11.03 -0.69
CA ILE A 195 5.29 11.73 -0.57
C ILE A 195 4.62 11.44 0.78
N SER A 196 4.67 10.18 1.23
CA SER A 196 4.10 9.79 2.54
C SER A 196 4.97 10.19 3.73
N ASN A 197 6.23 10.57 3.51
CA ASN A 197 7.19 10.95 4.56
C ASN A 197 7.97 12.23 4.14
N PRO A 198 7.32 13.38 4.01
CA PRO A 198 7.94 14.59 3.45
C PRO A 198 9.09 15.15 4.31
N ASP A 199 9.15 14.73 5.57
CA ASP A 199 10.17 15.21 6.51
C ASP A 199 11.53 14.52 6.36
N ILE A 200 11.59 13.33 5.75
CA ILE A 200 12.84 12.57 5.67
C ILE A 200 13.71 12.92 4.47
N GLY A 201 13.23 13.68 3.48
CA GLY A 201 14.00 14.03 2.31
C GLY A 201 13.18 14.74 1.23
N GLN A 202 13.80 14.87 0.06
CA GLN A 202 13.22 15.46 -1.15
C GLN A 202 13.21 14.43 -2.27
N ILE A 203 12.11 14.34 -3.02
CA ILE A 203 12.00 13.46 -4.20
C ILE A 203 12.60 14.15 -5.43
N ILE A 204 13.47 13.42 -6.10
CA ILE A 204 13.99 13.75 -7.44
C ILE A 204 13.44 12.71 -8.42
N PRO A 205 12.80 13.13 -9.51
CA PRO A 205 12.33 12.21 -10.54
C PRO A 205 13.50 11.55 -11.26
N ILE A 206 13.27 10.34 -11.76
CA ILE A 206 14.16 9.67 -12.71
C ILE A 206 13.84 10.20 -14.12
N GLU A 207 14.83 10.23 -14.99
CA GLU A 207 14.69 10.62 -16.40
C GLU A 207 13.55 9.82 -17.06
N LYS A 208 12.74 10.48 -17.87
CA LYS A 208 11.52 9.92 -18.44
C LYS A 208 11.76 8.60 -19.20
N GLU A 209 12.87 8.51 -19.90
CA GLU A 209 13.27 7.32 -20.67
C GLU A 209 13.77 6.16 -19.80
N LEU A 210 14.12 6.42 -18.54
CA LEU A 210 14.68 5.43 -17.61
C LEU A 210 13.68 5.01 -16.53
N VAL A 211 12.65 5.82 -16.24
CA VAL A 211 11.74 5.55 -15.14
C VAL A 211 11.04 4.20 -15.27
N VAL A 212 11.03 3.45 -14.17
CA VAL A 212 10.30 2.18 -14.03
C VAL A 212 9.05 2.43 -13.21
N TYR A 213 7.94 1.91 -13.70
CA TYR A 213 6.67 1.86 -12.97
C TYR A 213 6.43 0.46 -12.42
N ARG A 214 5.83 0.38 -11.25
CA ARG A 214 5.24 -0.85 -10.70
C ARG A 214 3.86 -0.50 -10.18
N ASP A 215 2.98 -1.47 -10.26
CA ASP A 215 1.60 -1.33 -9.81
C ASP A 215 1.42 -1.58 -8.31
N THR A 216 0.22 -1.41 -7.87
CA THR A 216 -0.43 -2.09 -6.76
C THR A 216 -1.68 -2.75 -7.30
N GLY A 217 -1.82 -4.03 -7.05
CA GLY A 217 -2.99 -4.80 -7.42
C GLY A 217 -3.74 -5.31 -6.19
N VAL A 218 -4.94 -5.82 -6.41
CA VAL A 218 -5.78 -6.49 -5.39
C VAL A 218 -6.21 -7.85 -5.87
N ALA A 219 -6.53 -8.72 -4.93
CA ALA A 219 -7.19 -9.99 -5.15
C ALA A 219 -8.25 -10.22 -4.07
N LEU A 220 -9.41 -10.72 -4.44
CA LEU A 220 -10.40 -11.27 -3.52
C LEU A 220 -9.99 -12.66 -3.09
N THR A 221 -10.42 -13.07 -1.91
CA THR A 221 -10.21 -14.42 -1.40
C THR A 221 -11.51 -15.21 -1.35
N LYS A 222 -11.42 -16.52 -1.16
CA LYS A 222 -12.60 -17.37 -0.96
C LYS A 222 -13.37 -17.03 0.32
N HIS A 223 -12.72 -16.40 1.30
CA HIS A 223 -13.39 -15.90 2.51
C HIS A 223 -14.41 -14.82 2.16
N SER A 224 -14.09 -13.95 1.22
CA SER A 224 -14.98 -12.87 0.73
C SER A 224 -16.23 -13.37 -0.02
N LEU A 225 -16.28 -14.64 -0.43
CA LEU A 225 -17.49 -15.21 -1.08
C LEU A 225 -18.69 -15.27 -0.15
N LYS A 226 -18.48 -15.14 1.16
CA LYS A 226 -19.54 -15.13 2.17
C LYS A 226 -20.22 -13.76 2.27
N ASP A 227 -19.59 -12.70 1.76
CA ASP A 227 -20.03 -11.33 1.88
C ASP A 227 -19.71 -10.53 0.60
N ALA A 228 -20.73 -9.89 0.03
CA ALA A 228 -20.57 -9.03 -1.15
C ALA A 228 -19.80 -7.73 -0.87
N GLU A 229 -19.57 -7.38 0.40
CA GLU A 229 -19.02 -6.09 0.81
C GLU A 229 -17.54 -5.94 0.44
N ALA A 230 -16.76 -7.03 0.48
CA ALA A 230 -15.38 -7.03 0.03
C ALA A 230 -15.26 -6.67 -1.46
N LYS A 231 -16.17 -7.21 -2.30
CA LYS A 231 -16.25 -6.84 -3.72
C LYS A 231 -16.59 -5.36 -3.91
N ARG A 232 -17.54 -4.83 -3.14
CA ARG A 232 -17.89 -3.40 -3.15
C ARG A 232 -16.71 -2.52 -2.76
N PHE A 233 -15.87 -2.97 -1.81
CA PHE A 233 -14.65 -2.26 -1.44
C PHE A 233 -13.63 -2.27 -2.59
N VAL A 234 -13.41 -3.38 -3.28
CA VAL A 234 -12.53 -3.45 -4.47
C VAL A 234 -13.04 -2.55 -5.59
N GLU A 235 -14.35 -2.55 -5.87
CA GLU A 235 -14.98 -1.63 -6.82
C GLU A 235 -14.78 -0.15 -6.41
N PHE A 236 -14.88 0.16 -5.12
CA PHE A 236 -14.58 1.50 -4.60
C PHE A 236 -13.12 1.90 -4.84
N LEU A 237 -12.16 0.98 -4.62
CA LEU A 237 -10.74 1.25 -4.92
C LEU A 237 -10.52 1.62 -6.39
N SER A 238 -11.22 0.97 -7.33
CA SER A 238 -11.12 1.23 -8.77
C SER A 238 -11.90 2.48 -9.24
N SER A 239 -12.76 3.05 -8.39
CA SER A 239 -13.63 4.19 -8.69
C SER A 239 -12.87 5.52 -8.85
N GLN A 240 -13.57 6.57 -9.33
CA GLN A 240 -13.05 7.93 -9.38
C GLN A 240 -12.62 8.45 -7.98
N GLN A 241 -13.33 8.06 -6.93
CA GLN A 241 -12.99 8.43 -5.55
C GLN A 241 -11.71 7.72 -5.11
N GLY A 242 -11.60 6.41 -5.38
CA GLY A 242 -10.37 5.65 -5.16
C GLY A 242 -9.18 6.27 -5.91
N ASN A 243 -9.36 6.61 -7.20
CA ASN A 243 -8.32 7.28 -7.99
C ASN A 243 -7.85 8.59 -7.35
N THR A 244 -8.77 9.41 -6.87
CA THR A 244 -8.43 10.68 -6.18
C THR A 244 -7.59 10.44 -4.94
N ILE A 245 -7.94 9.40 -4.15
CA ILE A 245 -7.21 9.02 -2.95
C ILE A 245 -5.79 8.57 -3.32
N PHE A 246 -5.67 7.59 -4.23
CA PHE A 246 -4.37 7.04 -4.61
C PHE A 246 -3.46 8.10 -5.24
N LYS A 247 -4.00 9.00 -6.08
CA LYS A 247 -3.27 10.12 -6.67
C LYS A 247 -2.66 11.06 -5.61
N LYS A 248 -3.36 11.33 -4.51
CA LYS A 248 -2.85 12.12 -3.38
C LYS A 248 -1.56 11.52 -2.79
N TYR A 249 -1.42 10.20 -2.83
CA TYR A 249 -0.24 9.47 -2.35
C TYR A 249 0.79 9.16 -3.45
N GLY A 250 0.67 9.79 -4.63
CA GLY A 250 1.66 9.68 -5.70
C GLY A 250 1.48 8.52 -6.67
N TRP A 251 0.32 7.87 -6.64
CA TRP A 251 -0.06 6.86 -7.61
C TRP A 251 -0.71 7.49 -8.85
N THR A 252 -0.69 6.77 -9.97
CA THR A 252 -1.29 7.18 -11.25
C THR A 252 -2.02 5.99 -11.89
N LYS A 253 -2.93 6.29 -12.78
CA LYS A 253 -3.52 5.34 -13.73
C LYS A 253 -2.82 5.42 -15.05
#